data_d773d23923751c636840c32daaeb0299
#
_entry.id   d773d23923751c636840c32daaeb0299
#
_cell.length_a   1.000
_cell.length_b   1.000
_cell.length_c   1.000
_cell.angle_alpha   90.00
_cell.angle_beta   90.00
_cell.angle_gamma   90.00
#
_symmetry.space_group_name_H-M   'P 1'
#
loop_
_entity.id
_entity.type
_entity.pdbx_description
1 polymer ?
#
loop_
_entity_poly.entity_id
_entity_poly.type
_entity_poly.pdbx_seq_one_letter_code
_entity_poly.pdbx_strand_id
1 'polypeptide(L)'
;MSYFTVPELCSSNTAARLKLSNTPPPAIKKNLEETIKFLDLIRVEWGKYCEKHGLANPSIKVSSGYRSPAVNKAVGGAPTSAHQFGYAADLQPANGKQTEFEKFFVTVFSKLGHKYDQIIIEKSKTSRWVHVGYKKADGTQRMMCFNLKVS
;
A
#
# COMPACT_ATOMS: atom_id res chain seq x y z
N MET A 1 -10.94 -11.80 -10.75
CA MET A 1 -11.52 -11.41 -9.45
C MET A 1 -10.43 -10.76 -8.58
N SER A 2 -10.71 -9.58 -8.05
CA SER A 2 -9.75 -8.86 -7.23
C SER A 2 -9.78 -9.29 -5.77
N TYR A 3 -8.63 -9.18 -5.10
CA TYR A 3 -8.50 -9.39 -3.66
C TYR A 3 -8.78 -8.12 -2.86
N PHE A 4 -8.89 -6.97 -3.54
CA PHE A 4 -9.06 -5.65 -2.91
C PHE A 4 -10.21 -4.90 -3.57
N THR A 5 -10.82 -3.98 -2.82
CA THR A 5 -11.92 -3.15 -3.32
C THR A 5 -11.62 -1.66 -3.12
N VAL A 6 -12.28 -0.80 -3.91
CA VAL A 6 -12.15 0.66 -3.75
C VAL A 6 -12.60 1.09 -2.35
N PRO A 7 -13.76 0.65 -1.82
CA PRO A 7 -14.14 1.01 -0.45
C PRO A 7 -13.10 0.64 0.61
N GLU A 8 -12.46 -0.52 0.47
CA GLU A 8 -11.39 -0.95 1.39
C GLU A 8 -10.22 0.01 1.38
N LEU A 9 -9.80 0.46 0.18
CA LEU A 9 -8.70 1.40 0.05
C LEU A 9 -9.06 2.82 0.51
N CYS A 10 -10.34 3.13 0.64
CA CYS A 10 -10.80 4.44 1.10
C CYS A 10 -11.16 4.46 2.59
N SER A 11 -11.08 3.33 3.27
CA SER A 11 -11.33 3.26 4.71
C SER A 11 -10.24 4.00 5.48
N SER A 12 -10.64 4.85 6.41
CA SER A 12 -9.70 5.67 7.20
C SER A 12 -10.24 5.90 8.60
N ASN A 13 -9.51 5.42 9.59
CA ASN A 13 -9.85 5.66 11.00
C ASN A 13 -9.76 7.15 11.33
N THR A 14 -8.79 7.86 10.76
CA THR A 14 -8.62 9.30 10.95
C THR A 14 -9.81 10.06 10.40
N ALA A 15 -10.26 9.71 9.19
CA ALA A 15 -11.44 10.36 8.59
C ALA A 15 -12.68 10.16 9.46
N ALA A 16 -12.90 8.94 9.94
CA ALA A 16 -14.03 8.63 10.81
C ALA A 16 -13.96 9.39 12.13
N ARG A 17 -12.80 9.39 12.79
CA ARG A 17 -12.58 10.05 14.08
C ARG A 17 -12.76 11.56 14.00
N LEU A 18 -12.26 12.18 12.94
CA LEU A 18 -12.29 13.64 12.75
C LEU A 18 -13.48 14.11 11.91
N LYS A 19 -14.35 13.18 11.48
CA LYS A 19 -15.52 13.47 10.65
C LYS A 19 -15.14 14.17 9.33
N LEU A 20 -14.06 13.73 8.72
CA LEU A 20 -13.59 14.25 7.44
C LEU A 20 -14.06 13.35 6.30
N SER A 21 -14.35 13.94 5.15
CA SER A 21 -14.66 13.15 3.96
C SER A 21 -13.40 12.50 3.43
N ASN A 22 -13.52 11.22 3.04
CA ASN A 22 -12.46 10.50 2.35
C ASN A 22 -13.00 9.83 1.10
N THR A 23 -13.98 10.48 0.45
CA THR A 23 -14.58 10.00 -0.80
C THR A 23 -13.72 10.47 -1.97
N PRO A 24 -13.21 9.55 -2.81
CA PRO A 24 -12.36 9.94 -3.92
C PRO A 24 -13.18 10.57 -5.06
N PRO A 25 -12.66 11.63 -5.70
CA PRO A 25 -13.24 12.12 -6.97
C PRO A 25 -13.15 11.03 -8.05
N PRO A 26 -13.95 11.13 -9.14
CA PRO A 26 -13.93 10.10 -10.19
C PRO A 26 -12.55 9.81 -10.78
N ALA A 27 -11.72 10.83 -11.01
CA ALA A 27 -10.37 10.65 -11.54
C ALA A 27 -9.50 9.84 -10.59
N ILE A 28 -9.59 10.09 -9.28
CA ILE A 28 -8.83 9.36 -8.27
C ILE A 28 -9.37 7.93 -8.12
N LYS A 29 -10.68 7.74 -8.21
CA LYS A 29 -11.28 6.41 -8.20
C LYS A 29 -10.71 5.54 -9.33
N LYS A 30 -10.51 6.12 -10.50
CA LYS A 30 -9.88 5.43 -11.63
C LYS A 30 -8.44 5.02 -11.30
N ASN A 31 -7.68 5.91 -10.65
CA ASN A 31 -6.33 5.60 -10.21
C ASN A 31 -6.32 4.46 -9.17
N LEU A 32 -7.29 4.45 -8.26
CA LEU A 32 -7.44 3.37 -7.29
C LEU A 32 -7.70 2.02 -7.97
N GLU A 33 -8.48 2.00 -9.03
CA GLU A 33 -8.74 0.79 -9.80
C GLU A 33 -7.45 0.23 -10.44
N GLU A 34 -6.57 1.09 -10.93
CA GLU A 34 -5.25 0.70 -11.43
C GLU A 34 -4.38 0.15 -10.29
N THR A 35 -4.38 0.83 -9.16
CA THR A 35 -3.60 0.41 -7.97
C THR A 35 -4.06 -0.95 -7.46
N ILE A 36 -5.36 -1.23 -7.49
CA ILE A 36 -5.90 -2.53 -7.11
C ILE A 36 -5.31 -3.65 -7.96
N LYS A 37 -5.17 -3.45 -9.26
CA LYS A 37 -4.54 -4.44 -10.13
C LYS A 37 -3.09 -4.71 -9.73
N PHE A 38 -2.37 -3.67 -9.35
CA PHE A 38 -1.00 -3.79 -8.84
C PHE A 38 -0.99 -4.55 -7.50
N LEU A 39 -1.89 -4.23 -6.59
CA LEU A 39 -2.01 -4.93 -5.31
C LEU A 39 -2.39 -6.41 -5.50
N ASP A 40 -3.21 -6.73 -6.48
CA ASP A 40 -3.56 -8.11 -6.81
C ASP A 40 -2.32 -8.90 -7.24
N LEU A 41 -1.41 -8.30 -8.02
CA LEU A 41 -0.15 -8.94 -8.38
C LEU A 41 0.69 -9.25 -7.13
N ILE A 42 0.77 -8.29 -6.22
CA ILE A 42 1.48 -8.48 -4.95
C ILE A 42 0.85 -9.63 -4.16
N ARG A 43 -0.47 -9.66 -4.07
CA ARG A 43 -1.20 -10.70 -3.32
C ARG A 43 -0.94 -12.10 -3.90
N VAL A 44 -0.96 -12.23 -5.22
CA VAL A 44 -0.69 -13.51 -5.89
C VAL A 44 0.74 -13.97 -5.60
N GLU A 45 1.72 -13.08 -5.75
CA GLU A 45 3.12 -13.44 -5.52
C GLU A 45 3.41 -13.72 -4.05
N TRP A 46 2.81 -12.98 -3.13
CA TRP A 46 2.90 -13.26 -1.69
C TRP A 46 2.30 -14.64 -1.36
N GLY A 47 1.19 -14.99 -2.00
CA GLY A 47 0.58 -16.31 -1.84
C GLY A 47 1.53 -17.43 -2.24
N LYS A 48 2.24 -17.27 -3.36
CA LYS A 48 3.25 -18.24 -3.82
C LYS A 48 4.40 -18.34 -2.81
N TYR A 49 4.85 -17.20 -2.28
CA TYR A 49 5.91 -17.15 -1.28
C TYR A 49 5.47 -17.88 0.00
N CYS A 50 4.26 -17.62 0.48
CA CYS A 50 3.72 -18.28 1.66
C CYS A 50 3.66 -19.80 1.48
N GLU A 51 3.17 -20.25 0.34
CA GLU A 51 3.08 -21.68 0.03
C GLU A 51 4.47 -22.33 0.04
N LYS A 52 5.45 -21.69 -0.60
CA LYS A 52 6.81 -22.19 -0.66
C LYS A 52 7.47 -22.28 0.72
N HIS A 53 7.16 -21.36 1.62
CA HIS A 53 7.78 -21.26 2.94
C HIS A 53 6.90 -21.81 4.08
N GLY A 54 5.80 -22.47 3.75
CA GLY A 54 4.92 -23.08 4.76
C GLY A 54 4.21 -22.07 5.66
N LEU A 55 3.94 -20.87 5.16
CA LEU A 55 3.23 -19.82 5.89
C LEU A 55 1.73 -19.90 5.60
N ALA A 56 0.92 -19.80 6.65
CA ALA A 56 -0.54 -19.81 6.52
C ALA A 56 -1.08 -18.44 6.13
N ASN A 57 -2.36 -18.40 5.73
CA ASN A 57 -3.15 -17.19 5.53
C ASN A 57 -2.41 -16.07 4.77
N PRO A 58 -2.34 -16.14 3.43
CA PRO A 58 -1.61 -15.14 2.64
C PRO A 58 -2.38 -13.84 2.42
N SER A 59 -3.46 -13.59 3.15
CA SER A 59 -4.22 -12.35 3.02
C SER A 59 -3.38 -11.15 3.42
N ILE A 60 -3.64 -10.01 2.77
CA ILE A 60 -2.95 -8.75 3.01
C ILE A 60 -3.98 -7.73 3.50
N LYS A 61 -3.63 -7.01 4.59
CA LYS A 61 -4.43 -5.92 5.11
C LYS A 61 -3.93 -4.59 4.57
N VAL A 62 -4.85 -3.71 4.21
CA VAL A 62 -4.53 -2.33 3.86
C VAL A 62 -4.77 -1.47 5.11
N SER A 63 -3.71 -0.97 5.72
CA SER A 63 -3.81 -0.10 6.89
C SER A 63 -4.05 1.35 6.52
N SER A 64 -3.64 1.76 5.32
CA SER A 64 -3.89 3.10 4.77
C SER A 64 -3.85 3.02 3.25
N GLY A 65 -4.89 3.50 2.60
CA GLY A 65 -4.95 3.58 1.13
C GLY A 65 -5.09 5.03 0.70
N TYR A 66 -6.21 5.37 0.05
CA TYR A 66 -6.49 6.73 -0.35
C TYR A 66 -6.64 7.65 0.85
N ARG A 67 -6.05 8.82 0.76
CA ARG A 67 -6.23 9.92 1.70
C ARG A 67 -6.66 11.17 0.94
N SER A 68 -7.84 11.70 1.29
CA SER A 68 -8.23 13.04 0.78
C SER A 68 -7.20 14.07 1.26
N PRO A 69 -7.10 15.24 0.62
CA PRO A 69 -6.18 16.28 1.09
C PRO A 69 -6.35 16.62 2.57
N ALA A 70 -7.59 16.68 3.05
CA ALA A 70 -7.87 16.97 4.47
C ALA A 70 -7.35 15.86 5.39
N VAL A 71 -7.57 14.59 5.03
CA VAL A 71 -7.08 13.45 5.81
C VAL A 71 -5.55 13.40 5.77
N ASN A 72 -4.96 13.63 4.60
CA ASN A 72 -3.51 13.64 4.46
C ASN A 72 -2.86 14.70 5.35
N LYS A 73 -3.44 15.89 5.40
CA LYS A 73 -2.99 16.96 6.27
C LYS A 73 -3.11 16.57 7.75
N ALA A 74 -4.24 15.97 8.13
CA ALA A 74 -4.49 15.55 9.51
C ALA A 74 -3.50 14.51 10.02
N VAL A 75 -3.02 13.60 9.15
CA VAL A 75 -2.03 12.59 9.53
C VAL A 75 -0.59 13.06 9.34
N GLY A 76 -0.38 14.31 8.92
CA GLY A 76 0.97 14.85 8.70
C GLY A 76 1.66 14.31 7.45
N GLY A 77 0.89 13.84 6.46
CA GLY A 77 1.44 13.35 5.21
C GLY A 77 2.03 14.47 4.35
N ALA A 78 3.00 14.12 3.50
CA ALA A 78 3.60 15.08 2.60
C ALA A 78 2.57 15.63 1.61
N PRO A 79 2.62 16.92 1.24
CA PRO A 79 1.70 17.50 0.27
C PRO A 79 1.71 16.79 -1.10
N THR A 80 2.82 16.11 -1.41
CA THR A 80 2.99 15.36 -2.66
C THR A 80 2.73 13.86 -2.51
N SER A 81 2.17 13.43 -1.38
CA SER A 81 1.95 12.01 -1.09
C SER A 81 1.11 11.32 -2.16
N ALA A 82 1.59 10.18 -2.65
CA ALA A 82 0.87 9.36 -3.62
C ALA A 82 -0.46 8.81 -3.07
N HIS A 83 -0.63 8.75 -1.75
CA HIS A 83 -1.91 8.37 -1.13
C HIS A 83 -3.05 9.30 -1.55
N GLN A 84 -2.77 10.58 -1.78
CA GLN A 84 -3.79 11.56 -2.21
C GLN A 84 -4.26 11.34 -3.64
N PHE A 85 -3.47 10.64 -4.45
CA PHE A 85 -3.76 10.41 -5.86
C PHE A 85 -4.30 9.00 -6.12
N GLY A 86 -4.49 8.20 -5.06
CA GLY A 86 -4.97 6.83 -5.19
C GLY A 86 -3.91 5.86 -5.68
N TYR A 87 -2.64 6.23 -5.64
CA TYR A 87 -1.54 5.41 -6.16
C TYR A 87 -0.72 4.71 -5.09
N ALA A 88 -1.08 4.84 -3.83
CA ALA A 88 -0.31 4.24 -2.75
C ALA A 88 -1.19 3.51 -1.74
N ALA A 89 -0.62 2.49 -1.10
CA ALA A 89 -1.24 1.77 0.00
C ALA A 89 -0.16 1.32 0.97
N ASP A 90 -0.50 1.31 2.26
CA ASP A 90 0.33 0.75 3.31
C ASP A 90 -0.22 -0.63 3.65
N LEU A 91 0.63 -1.65 3.61
CA LEU A 91 0.23 -3.05 3.67
C LEU A 91 0.84 -3.77 4.86
N GLN A 92 0.06 -4.69 5.44
CA GLN A 92 0.53 -5.61 6.48
C GLN A 92 0.01 -7.01 6.18
N PRO A 93 0.80 -8.07 6.49
CA PRO A 93 0.33 -9.43 6.28
C PRO A 93 -0.66 -9.82 7.38
N ALA A 94 -1.78 -10.44 6.98
CA ALA A 94 -2.80 -10.87 7.95
C ALA A 94 -2.30 -11.99 8.87
N ASN A 95 -1.30 -12.76 8.43
CA ASN A 95 -0.74 -13.85 9.23
C ASN A 95 0.29 -13.38 10.28
N GLY A 96 0.54 -12.07 10.40
CA GLY A 96 1.48 -11.53 11.37
C GLY A 96 2.95 -11.74 11.03
N LYS A 97 3.26 -12.33 9.88
CA LYS A 97 4.64 -12.63 9.47
C LYS A 97 5.28 -11.42 8.79
N GLN A 98 5.38 -10.32 9.52
CA GLN A 98 5.89 -9.04 9.01
C GLN A 98 7.32 -9.15 8.46
N THR A 99 8.22 -9.83 9.17
CA THR A 99 9.61 -10.00 8.72
C THR A 99 9.68 -10.74 7.40
N GLU A 100 8.90 -11.82 7.26
CA GLU A 100 8.82 -12.58 6.01
C GLU A 100 8.19 -11.75 4.88
N PHE A 101 7.19 -10.95 5.20
CA PHE A 101 6.53 -10.06 4.24
C PHE A 101 7.52 -9.02 3.68
N GLU A 102 8.31 -8.40 4.56
CA GLU A 102 9.35 -7.46 4.16
C GLU A 102 10.41 -8.14 3.29
N LYS A 103 10.86 -9.32 3.71
CA LYS A 103 11.83 -10.12 2.95
C LYS A 103 11.33 -10.48 1.56
N PHE A 104 10.04 -10.86 1.47
CA PHE A 104 9.39 -11.14 0.20
C PHE A 104 9.50 -9.95 -0.76
N PHE A 105 9.19 -8.74 -0.30
CA PHE A 105 9.29 -7.57 -1.17
C PHE A 105 10.71 -7.31 -1.65
N VAL A 106 11.68 -7.38 -0.74
CA VAL A 106 13.07 -7.04 -1.06
C VAL A 106 13.74 -8.11 -1.93
N THR A 107 13.49 -9.39 -1.66
CA THR A 107 14.23 -10.48 -2.30
C THR A 107 13.49 -11.14 -3.46
N VAL A 108 12.18 -10.99 -3.55
CA VAL A 108 11.37 -11.64 -4.59
C VAL A 108 10.63 -10.62 -5.44
N PHE A 109 9.67 -9.91 -4.87
CA PHE A 109 8.77 -9.06 -5.66
C PHE A 109 9.52 -7.96 -6.42
N SER A 110 10.47 -7.28 -5.78
CA SER A 110 11.24 -6.21 -6.42
C SER A 110 12.03 -6.67 -7.64
N LYS A 111 12.27 -7.97 -7.76
CA LYS A 111 13.08 -8.56 -8.85
C LYS A 111 12.25 -9.21 -9.95
N LEU A 112 10.92 -9.20 -9.83
CA LEU A 112 10.03 -9.83 -10.82
C LEU A 112 9.81 -8.98 -12.08
N GLY A 113 10.19 -7.70 -12.05
CA GLY A 113 10.06 -6.82 -13.20
C GLY A 113 8.70 -6.13 -13.35
N HIS A 114 7.79 -6.28 -12.39
CA HIS A 114 6.53 -5.53 -12.39
C HIS A 114 6.82 -4.04 -12.19
N LYS A 115 6.12 -3.20 -12.92
CA LYS A 115 6.29 -1.74 -12.82
C LYS A 115 5.67 -1.21 -11.54
N TYR A 116 6.44 -0.39 -10.81
CA TYR A 116 5.97 0.33 -9.62
C TYR A 116 6.81 1.59 -9.41
N ASP A 117 6.35 2.46 -8.53
CA ASP A 117 7.12 3.66 -8.18
C ASP A 117 8.00 3.42 -6.96
N GLN A 118 7.38 3.04 -5.82
CA GLN A 118 8.11 2.83 -4.57
C GLN A 118 7.61 1.60 -3.84
N ILE A 119 8.54 0.87 -3.24
CA ILE A 119 8.28 -0.12 -2.20
C ILE A 119 9.18 0.28 -1.05
N ILE A 120 8.58 0.69 0.06
CA ILE A 120 9.31 1.21 1.21
C ILE A 120 8.97 0.38 2.44
N ILE A 121 9.99 -0.23 3.04
CA ILE A 121 9.83 -0.90 4.32
C ILE A 121 9.85 0.20 5.39
N GLU A 122 8.71 0.46 6.00
CA GLU A 122 8.54 1.54 6.96
C GLU A 122 8.36 1.02 8.38
N LYS A 123 8.95 1.72 9.35
CA LYS A 123 8.93 1.34 10.75
C LYS A 123 8.80 2.58 11.63
N SER A 124 7.78 2.60 12.47
CA SER A 124 7.62 3.60 13.52
C SER A 124 7.98 2.96 14.87
N LYS A 125 7.80 3.71 15.97
CA LYS A 125 8.03 3.20 17.32
C LYS A 125 7.10 2.03 17.69
N THR A 126 5.89 2.01 17.11
CA THR A 126 4.83 1.09 17.53
C THR A 126 4.35 0.15 16.42
N SER A 127 4.80 0.35 15.18
CA SER A 127 4.24 -0.41 14.06
C SER A 127 5.24 -0.54 12.91
N ARG A 128 5.03 -1.57 12.08
CA ARG A 128 5.79 -1.80 10.86
C ARG A 128 4.79 -2.10 9.74
N TRP A 129 5.07 -1.59 8.55
CA TRP A 129 4.26 -1.84 7.37
C TRP A 129 5.12 -1.71 6.11
N VAL A 130 4.58 -2.12 4.97
CA VAL A 130 5.23 -1.89 3.68
C VAL A 130 4.39 -0.89 2.91
N HIS A 131 4.99 0.27 2.63
CA HIS A 131 4.38 1.26 1.76
C HIS A 131 4.64 0.86 0.31
N VAL A 132 3.58 0.76 -0.48
CA VAL A 132 3.70 0.49 -1.91
C VAL A 132 3.08 1.65 -2.68
N GLY A 133 3.84 2.23 -3.59
CA GLY A 133 3.37 3.27 -4.50
C GLY A 133 3.42 2.74 -5.91
N TYR A 134 2.28 2.74 -6.60
CA TYR A 134 2.21 2.25 -7.97
C TYR A 134 2.78 3.28 -8.94
N LYS A 135 2.36 4.55 -8.80
CA LYS A 135 2.81 5.66 -9.64
C LYS A 135 2.95 6.93 -8.80
N LYS A 136 3.77 7.87 -9.29
CA LYS A 136 3.72 9.26 -8.81
C LYS A 136 2.49 9.95 -9.39
N ALA A 137 2.17 11.13 -8.87
CA ALA A 137 1.06 11.96 -9.36
C ALA A 137 1.13 12.21 -10.88
N ASP A 138 2.34 12.33 -11.43
CA ASP A 138 2.56 12.56 -12.86
C ASP A 138 2.58 11.26 -13.69
N GLY A 139 2.34 10.11 -13.06
CA GLY A 139 2.31 8.81 -13.72
C GLY A 139 3.65 8.12 -13.88
N THR A 140 4.74 8.71 -13.38
CA THR A 140 6.07 8.07 -13.48
C THR A 140 6.25 6.97 -12.44
N GLN A 141 7.14 6.02 -12.76
CA GLN A 141 7.42 4.85 -11.92
C GLN A 141 8.92 4.68 -11.78
N ARG A 142 9.44 5.00 -10.59
CA ARG A 142 10.89 5.07 -10.34
C ARG A 142 11.53 3.73 -9.99
N MET A 143 10.75 2.70 -9.70
CA MET A 143 11.25 1.36 -9.34
C MET A 143 12.17 1.39 -8.10
N MET A 144 11.81 2.16 -7.08
CA MET A 144 12.62 2.32 -5.87
C MET A 144 12.15 1.38 -4.77
N CYS A 145 13.10 0.63 -4.18
CA CYS A 145 12.80 -0.27 -3.06
C CYS A 145 13.84 -0.04 -1.97
N PHE A 146 13.41 0.40 -0.77
CA PHE A 146 14.34 0.75 0.31
C PHE A 146 13.66 0.71 1.69
N ASN A 147 14.47 0.83 2.75
CA ASN A 147 14.02 0.89 4.13
C ASN A 147 13.98 2.34 4.62
N LEU A 148 12.93 2.68 5.37
CA LEU A 148 12.80 4.01 5.97
C LEU A 148 12.28 3.87 7.40
N LYS A 149 13.00 4.47 8.36
CA LYS A 149 12.54 4.57 9.73
C LYS A 149 11.70 5.82 9.87
N VAL A 150 10.45 5.64 10.28
CA VAL A 150 9.50 6.73 10.51
C VAL A 150 9.33 6.89 12.02
N SER A 151 9.58 8.07 12.54
CA SER A 151 9.46 8.33 13.98
C SER A 151 8.08 8.88 14.34
#